data_69a6d8345432672fe7b0fae0a65f5f5c
#
_entry.id   69a6d8345432672fe7b0fae0a65f5f5c
#
_cell.length_a   1.000
_cell.length_b   1.000
_cell.length_c   1.000
_cell.angle_alpha   90.00
_cell.angle_beta   90.00
_cell.angle_gamma   90.00
#
_symmetry.space_group_name_H-M   'P 1'
#
loop_
_entity.id
_entity.type
_entity.pdbx_description
1 polymer ?
#
loop_
_entity_poly.entity_id
_entity_poly.type
_entity_poly.pdbx_seq_one_letter_code
_entity_poly.pdbx_strand_id
1 'polypeptide(L)'
;MSKTGIEIIQDTFSKSAEEVLKVMPKAEKSALRRGATVIKSAAKKNFRALGLKKSSKSKYSDRLIDAIMSSKPNDGKVIVHTMGTRKSSSGTFRTRFFEAGTKERFYKTKSGKKKSIGRIKKFNYFFTTAVSQTQNDVVKKMDEAITKYIERAWGNGK
;
A
#
# COMPACT_ATOMS: atom_id res chain seq x y z
N MET A 1 -37.43 -38.44 19.52
CA MET A 1 -36.61 -37.83 20.59
C MET A 1 -36.59 -36.32 20.34
N SER A 2 -37.12 -35.53 21.23
CA SER A 2 -37.11 -34.09 21.14
C SER A 2 -35.71 -33.58 21.44
N LYS A 3 -35.04 -32.97 20.48
CA LYS A 3 -33.78 -32.28 20.74
C LYS A 3 -34.05 -31.09 21.69
N THR A 4 -33.30 -31.03 22.78
CA THR A 4 -33.38 -29.89 23.71
C THR A 4 -32.97 -28.59 22.99
N GLY A 5 -33.54 -27.44 23.39
CA GLY A 5 -33.22 -26.17 22.78
C GLY A 5 -31.71 -25.81 22.79
N ILE A 6 -30.97 -26.38 23.75
CA ILE A 6 -29.52 -26.26 23.89
C ILE A 6 -28.78 -26.93 22.73
N GLU A 7 -29.19 -28.13 22.28
CA GLU A 7 -28.58 -28.83 21.14
C GLU A 7 -28.76 -28.06 19.83
N ILE A 8 -29.93 -27.43 19.61
CA ILE A 8 -30.20 -26.64 18.43
C ILE A 8 -29.32 -25.39 18.37
N ILE A 9 -29.12 -24.70 19.49
CA ILE A 9 -28.25 -23.52 19.60
C ILE A 9 -26.80 -23.91 19.33
N GLN A 10 -26.34 -25.03 19.87
CA GLN A 10 -24.98 -25.52 19.66
C GLN A 10 -24.69 -25.85 18.20
N ASP A 11 -25.62 -26.49 17.50
CA ASP A 11 -25.48 -26.82 16.08
C ASP A 11 -25.42 -25.56 15.20
N THR A 12 -26.27 -24.58 15.47
CA THR A 12 -26.25 -23.30 14.76
C THR A 12 -24.96 -22.52 14.97
N PHE A 13 -24.46 -22.46 16.22
CA PHE A 13 -23.20 -21.82 16.54
C PHE A 13 -22.02 -22.46 15.81
N SER A 14 -21.94 -23.79 15.85
CA SER A 14 -20.86 -24.54 15.17
C SER A 14 -20.84 -24.27 13.68
N LYS A 15 -21.99 -24.28 13.01
CA LYS A 15 -22.11 -23.97 11.58
C LYS A 15 -21.66 -22.54 11.27
N SER A 16 -22.11 -21.57 12.06
CA SER A 16 -21.69 -20.17 11.86
C SER A 16 -20.20 -20.00 12.07
N ALA A 17 -19.60 -20.64 13.07
CA ALA A 17 -18.17 -20.61 13.32
C ALA A 17 -17.36 -21.24 12.17
N GLU A 18 -17.80 -22.36 11.62
CA GLU A 18 -17.17 -22.98 10.45
C GLU A 18 -17.20 -22.05 9.23
N GLU A 19 -18.33 -21.39 8.95
CA GLU A 19 -18.43 -20.43 7.85
C GLU A 19 -17.49 -19.24 8.03
N VAL A 20 -17.33 -18.73 9.26
CA VAL A 20 -16.35 -17.67 9.56
C VAL A 20 -14.93 -18.16 9.26
N LEU A 21 -14.56 -19.35 9.71
CA LEU A 21 -13.23 -19.93 9.46
C LEU A 21 -12.93 -20.07 7.96
N LYS A 22 -13.90 -20.48 7.15
CA LYS A 22 -13.76 -20.60 5.69
C LYS A 22 -13.47 -19.26 5.01
N VAL A 23 -14.00 -18.16 5.53
CA VAL A 23 -13.84 -16.83 4.90
C VAL A 23 -12.62 -16.05 5.42
N MET A 24 -12.04 -16.45 6.55
CA MET A 24 -10.90 -15.74 7.17
C MET A 24 -9.73 -15.47 6.21
N PRO A 25 -9.25 -16.40 5.37
CA PRO A 25 -8.16 -16.13 4.44
C PRO A 25 -8.51 -15.05 3.38
N LYS A 26 -9.79 -14.95 3.00
CA LYS A 26 -10.28 -13.91 2.09
C LYS A 26 -10.39 -12.57 2.82
N ALA A 27 -10.87 -12.58 4.06
CA ALA A 27 -10.96 -11.40 4.93
C ALA A 27 -9.58 -10.78 5.15
N GLU A 28 -8.59 -11.57 5.52
CA GLU A 28 -7.19 -11.16 5.69
C GLU A 28 -6.64 -10.49 4.43
N LYS A 29 -6.75 -11.15 3.27
CA LYS A 29 -6.29 -10.57 1.99
C LYS A 29 -6.98 -9.25 1.65
N SER A 30 -8.28 -9.13 1.98
CA SER A 30 -9.04 -7.90 1.78
C SER A 30 -8.57 -6.80 2.72
N ALA A 31 -8.38 -7.09 3.99
CA ALA A 31 -7.89 -6.16 4.99
C ALA A 31 -6.51 -5.61 4.61
N LEU A 32 -5.56 -6.49 4.29
CA LEU A 32 -4.22 -6.12 3.85
C LEU A 32 -4.24 -5.18 2.62
N ARG A 33 -5.08 -5.46 1.63
CA ARG A 33 -5.24 -4.58 0.45
C ARG A 33 -5.77 -3.21 0.83
N ARG A 34 -6.75 -3.15 1.74
CA ARG A 34 -7.34 -1.87 2.19
C ARG A 34 -6.32 -1.05 2.96
N GLY A 35 -5.61 -1.64 3.92
CA GLY A 35 -4.54 -0.98 4.66
C GLY A 35 -3.45 -0.45 3.72
N ALA A 36 -2.97 -1.26 2.78
CA ALA A 36 -1.98 -0.84 1.80
C ALA A 36 -2.49 0.32 0.90
N THR A 37 -3.79 0.35 0.60
CA THR A 37 -4.39 1.42 -0.21
C THR A 37 -4.37 2.75 0.54
N VAL A 38 -4.60 2.75 1.86
CA VAL A 38 -4.52 3.96 2.69
C VAL A 38 -3.12 4.56 2.63
N ILE A 39 -2.09 3.77 2.92
CA ILE A 39 -0.68 4.20 2.86
C ILE A 39 -0.32 4.70 1.47
N LYS A 40 -0.65 3.93 0.43
CA LYS A 40 -0.37 4.30 -0.96
C LYS A 40 -1.01 5.63 -1.36
N SER A 41 -2.26 5.86 -0.96
CA SER A 41 -2.97 7.11 -1.26
C SER A 41 -2.35 8.31 -0.55
N ALA A 42 -2.00 8.17 0.72
CA ALA A 42 -1.33 9.21 1.49
C ALA A 42 0.06 9.51 0.92
N ALA A 43 0.86 8.50 0.61
CA ALA A 43 2.17 8.68 -0.01
C ALA A 43 2.08 9.40 -1.37
N LYS A 44 1.10 9.07 -2.19
CA LYS A 44 0.83 9.77 -3.46
C LYS A 44 0.41 11.22 -3.22
N LYS A 45 -0.41 11.49 -2.21
CA LYS A 45 -0.82 12.86 -1.83
C LYS A 45 0.39 13.67 -1.40
N ASN A 46 1.21 13.14 -0.49
CA ASN A 46 2.42 13.80 -0.01
C ASN A 46 3.42 14.03 -1.15
N PHE A 47 3.58 13.07 -2.06
CA PHE A 47 4.46 13.22 -3.22
C PHE A 47 3.99 14.34 -4.16
N ARG A 48 2.67 14.49 -4.40
CA ARG A 48 2.12 15.61 -5.18
C ARG A 48 2.38 16.96 -4.52
N ALA A 49 2.29 17.02 -3.19
CA ALA A 49 2.54 18.23 -2.40
C ALA A 49 3.99 18.74 -2.51
N LEU A 50 4.94 17.91 -2.99
CA LEU A 50 6.31 18.35 -3.28
C LEU A 50 6.37 19.41 -4.40
N GLY A 51 5.30 19.63 -5.14
CA GLY A 51 5.22 20.65 -6.18
C GLY A 51 6.20 20.46 -7.32
N LEU A 52 6.61 19.21 -7.61
CA LEU A 52 7.52 18.92 -8.70
C LEU A 52 6.86 19.33 -10.02
N LYS A 53 7.39 20.43 -10.60
CA LYS A 53 6.87 20.96 -11.86
C LYS A 53 6.98 19.91 -12.95
N LYS A 54 5.93 19.73 -13.71
CA LYS A 54 5.96 18.96 -14.96
C LYS A 54 6.94 19.64 -15.90
N SER A 55 8.02 18.95 -16.24
CA SER A 55 8.90 19.45 -17.29
C SER A 55 8.22 19.18 -18.62
N SER A 56 8.00 20.20 -19.42
CA SER A 56 7.45 20.08 -20.78
C SER A 56 8.26 19.12 -21.68
N LYS A 57 9.52 18.87 -21.32
CA LYS A 57 10.44 17.96 -22.01
C LYS A 57 10.54 16.56 -21.40
N SER A 58 9.92 16.31 -20.24
CA SER A 58 10.08 15.06 -19.53
C SER A 58 8.77 14.27 -19.48
N LYS A 59 8.66 13.27 -20.33
CA LYS A 59 7.61 12.23 -20.24
C LYS A 59 7.64 11.43 -18.91
N TYR A 60 8.55 11.75 -18.00
CA TYR A 60 8.85 10.95 -16.80
C TYR A 60 8.23 11.47 -15.51
N SER A 61 7.86 12.74 -15.41
CA SER A 61 7.35 13.33 -14.16
C SER A 61 5.99 12.73 -13.77
N ASP A 62 5.12 12.47 -14.71
CA ASP A 62 3.79 11.88 -14.45
C ASP A 62 3.90 10.42 -14.00
N ARG A 63 4.97 9.73 -14.38
CA ARG A 63 5.21 8.33 -14.04
C ARG A 63 5.88 8.12 -12.68
N LEU A 64 6.50 9.14 -12.10
CA LEU A 64 7.15 9.02 -10.78
C LEU A 64 6.13 8.70 -9.68
N ILE A 65 4.95 9.27 -9.74
CA ILE A 65 3.88 8.99 -8.77
C ILE A 65 3.33 7.56 -8.92
N ASP A 66 3.38 7.01 -10.13
CA ASP A 66 2.92 5.65 -10.40
C ASP A 66 3.89 4.59 -9.88
N ALA A 67 5.13 5.00 -9.56
CA ALA A 67 6.08 4.14 -8.87
C ALA A 67 5.67 3.79 -7.43
N ILE A 68 4.75 4.56 -6.83
CA ILE A 68 4.20 4.28 -5.51
C ILE A 68 3.11 3.21 -5.67
N MET A 69 3.46 1.99 -5.37
CA MET A 69 2.65 0.79 -5.60
C MET A 69 2.53 -0.08 -4.35
N SER A 70 1.62 -1.03 -4.40
CA SER A 70 1.52 -2.11 -3.42
C SER A 70 1.61 -3.46 -4.11
N SER A 71 2.28 -4.42 -3.47
CA SER A 71 2.29 -5.81 -3.92
C SER A 71 0.90 -6.43 -3.81
N LYS A 72 0.73 -7.60 -4.39
CA LYS A 72 -0.41 -8.47 -4.05
C LYS A 72 -0.21 -9.04 -2.64
N PRO A 73 -1.29 -9.31 -1.89
CA PRO A 73 -1.19 -10.02 -0.61
C PRO A 73 -0.55 -11.40 -0.82
N ASN A 74 0.49 -11.68 -0.07
CA ASN A 74 1.15 -12.97 -0.05
C ASN A 74 1.68 -13.23 1.36
N ASP A 75 1.46 -14.44 1.88
CA ASP A 75 1.95 -14.88 3.20
C ASP A 75 1.68 -13.88 4.33
N GLY A 76 0.44 -13.42 4.45
CA GLY A 76 0.04 -12.48 5.50
C GLY A 76 0.60 -11.07 5.36
N LYS A 77 1.19 -10.69 4.23
CA LYS A 77 1.81 -9.37 4.05
C LYS A 77 1.49 -8.72 2.70
N VAL A 78 1.48 -7.38 2.76
CA VAL A 78 1.48 -6.50 1.58
C VAL A 78 2.60 -5.49 1.73
N ILE A 79 3.39 -5.32 0.70
CA ILE A 79 4.48 -4.34 0.69
C ILE A 79 4.03 -3.13 -0.13
N VAL A 80 4.04 -1.95 0.50
CA VAL A 80 3.91 -0.68 -0.22
C VAL A 80 5.31 -0.16 -0.52
N HIS A 81 5.60 0.18 -1.76
CA HIS A 81 6.95 0.54 -2.22
C HIS A 81 6.95 1.62 -3.28
N THR A 82 8.12 2.20 -3.56
CA THR A 82 8.32 3.29 -4.51
C THR A 82 9.13 2.86 -5.75
N MET A 83 9.15 1.56 -6.05
CA MET A 83 10.01 0.99 -7.11
C MET A 83 9.32 0.86 -8.47
N GLY A 84 7.99 1.03 -8.52
CA GLY A 84 7.21 0.72 -9.72
C GLY A 84 7.17 -0.76 -10.05
N THR A 85 6.70 -1.10 -11.25
CA THR A 85 6.76 -2.47 -11.79
C THR A 85 7.97 -2.64 -12.69
N ARG A 86 8.40 -3.90 -12.94
CA ARG A 86 9.46 -4.21 -13.93
C ARG A 86 9.13 -3.72 -15.34
N LYS A 87 7.84 -3.58 -15.66
CA LYS A 87 7.34 -3.08 -16.95
C LYS A 87 7.25 -1.55 -17.01
N SER A 88 7.27 -0.86 -15.86
CA SER A 88 7.29 0.59 -15.84
C SER A 88 8.69 1.04 -16.21
N SER A 89 8.77 1.71 -17.34
CA SER A 89 10.00 2.20 -17.95
C SER A 89 10.97 2.86 -16.97
N SER A 90 12.21 2.82 -17.31
CA SER A 90 13.49 3.24 -16.71
C SER A 90 13.56 4.51 -15.86
N GLY A 91 12.53 4.97 -15.24
CA GLY A 91 12.55 6.21 -14.42
C GLY A 91 11.87 6.11 -13.07
N THR A 92 11.03 5.10 -12.87
CA THR A 92 10.18 4.98 -11.67
C THR A 92 10.97 4.75 -10.38
N PHE A 93 12.10 4.04 -10.44
CA PHE A 93 13.00 3.87 -9.29
C PHE A 93 13.54 5.19 -8.73
N ARG A 94 13.48 6.28 -9.51
CA ARG A 94 13.93 7.62 -9.08
C ARG A 94 13.08 8.22 -7.97
N THR A 95 11.83 7.77 -7.82
CA THR A 95 10.93 8.26 -6.77
C THR A 95 11.53 8.09 -5.38
N ARG A 96 12.29 7.02 -5.13
CA ARG A 96 12.99 6.80 -3.85
C ARG A 96 14.01 7.90 -3.52
N PHE A 97 14.58 8.55 -4.54
CA PHE A 97 15.56 9.62 -4.31
C PHE A 97 14.93 10.90 -3.74
N PHE A 98 13.64 11.08 -3.92
CA PHE A 98 12.91 12.19 -3.28
C PHE A 98 12.69 11.91 -1.79
N GLU A 99 12.62 10.65 -1.38
CA GLU A 99 12.55 10.27 0.03
C GLU A 99 13.89 10.50 0.74
N ALA A 100 14.95 9.91 0.20
CA ALA A 100 16.27 9.88 0.85
C ALA A 100 17.19 11.05 0.44
N GLY A 101 16.86 11.74 -0.64
CA GLY A 101 17.77 12.68 -1.28
C GLY A 101 18.90 11.99 -2.05
N THR A 102 19.80 12.77 -2.64
CA THR A 102 21.01 12.27 -3.27
C THR A 102 22.20 13.13 -2.90
N LYS A 103 23.40 12.55 -2.92
CA LYS A 103 24.65 13.31 -2.96
C LYS A 103 24.70 14.13 -4.25
N GLU A 104 25.58 15.12 -4.30
CA GLU A 104 25.86 15.84 -5.53
C GLU A 104 26.31 14.88 -6.62
N ARG A 105 25.78 15.06 -7.82
CA ARG A 105 25.99 14.17 -8.96
C ARG A 105 26.73 14.91 -10.05
N PHE A 106 27.63 14.18 -10.71
CA PHE A 106 28.46 14.73 -11.76
C PHE A 106 28.35 13.84 -13.01
N TYR A 107 28.49 14.43 -14.16
CA TYR A 107 28.72 13.70 -15.41
C TYR A 107 30.02 14.16 -16.06
N LYS A 108 30.63 13.29 -16.84
CA LYS A 108 31.79 13.65 -17.67
C LYS A 108 31.29 14.18 -19.01
N THR A 109 31.76 15.34 -19.39
CA THR A 109 31.55 15.88 -20.74
C THR A 109 32.35 15.08 -21.76
N LYS A 110 32.07 15.25 -23.06
CA LYS A 110 32.87 14.66 -24.15
C LYS A 110 34.36 15.06 -24.06
N SER A 111 34.66 16.24 -23.50
CA SER A 111 36.02 16.73 -23.24
C SER A 111 36.64 16.19 -21.93
N GLY A 112 36.02 15.23 -21.25
CA GLY A 112 36.52 14.63 -20.01
C GLY A 112 36.29 15.46 -18.73
N LYS A 113 35.82 16.70 -18.83
CA LYS A 113 35.56 17.58 -17.67
C LYS A 113 34.35 17.08 -16.88
N LYS A 114 34.46 17.08 -15.54
CA LYS A 114 33.31 16.80 -14.64
C LYS A 114 32.43 18.04 -14.56
N LYS A 115 31.13 17.87 -14.81
CA LYS A 115 30.11 18.92 -14.64
C LYS A 115 29.04 18.47 -13.64
N SER A 116 28.72 19.32 -12.65
CA SER A 116 27.67 19.02 -11.68
C SER A 116 26.30 19.05 -12.35
N ILE A 117 25.46 18.06 -11.99
CA ILE A 117 24.02 18.03 -12.30
C ILE A 117 23.20 18.41 -11.05
N GLY A 118 23.87 18.80 -9.97
CA GLY A 118 23.25 19.08 -8.69
C GLY A 118 22.83 17.84 -7.91
N ARG A 119 22.18 18.07 -6.79
CA ARG A 119 21.64 17.04 -5.89
C ARG A 119 20.12 17.14 -5.82
N ILE A 120 19.47 16.02 -5.60
CA ILE A 120 18.08 16.04 -5.13
C ILE A 120 18.14 16.25 -3.63
N LYS A 121 17.58 17.39 -3.15
CA LYS A 121 17.45 17.65 -1.72
C LYS A 121 16.50 16.62 -1.10
N LYS A 122 16.68 16.29 0.18
CA LYS A 122 15.68 15.53 0.92
C LYS A 122 14.38 16.32 0.94
N PHE A 123 13.31 15.70 0.49
CA PHE A 123 11.99 16.27 0.54
C PHE A 123 11.17 15.55 1.61
N ASN A 124 11.15 16.13 2.80
CA ASN A 124 10.20 15.86 3.89
C ASN A 124 9.76 14.39 4.11
N TYR A 125 10.59 13.41 3.69
CA TYR A 125 10.25 11.99 3.89
C TYR A 125 8.79 11.68 3.55
N PHE A 126 8.37 12.00 2.33
CA PHE A 126 6.96 11.94 1.90
C PHE A 126 6.33 10.57 2.17
N PHE A 127 7.09 9.49 2.02
CA PHE A 127 6.63 8.13 2.24
C PHE A 127 6.59 7.78 3.73
N THR A 128 7.69 8.04 4.45
CA THR A 128 7.78 7.84 5.90
C THR A 128 6.71 8.63 6.64
N THR A 129 6.51 9.89 6.25
CA THR A 129 5.44 10.75 6.81
C THR A 129 4.06 10.16 6.50
N ALA A 130 3.81 9.64 5.30
CA ALA A 130 2.55 9.01 4.97
C ALA A 130 2.27 7.80 5.87
N VAL A 131 3.27 6.96 6.11
CA VAL A 131 3.14 5.78 6.99
C VAL A 131 2.77 6.22 8.40
N SER A 132 3.51 7.16 9.00
CA SER A 132 3.23 7.60 10.37
C SER A 132 1.89 8.30 10.54
N GLN A 133 1.47 9.11 9.55
CA GLN A 133 0.18 9.81 9.57
C GLN A 133 -1.03 8.88 9.41
N THR A 134 -0.85 7.71 8.83
CA THR A 134 -1.98 6.84 8.48
C THR A 134 -2.08 5.56 9.30
N GLN A 135 -1.27 5.38 10.34
CA GLN A 135 -1.28 4.15 11.15
C GLN A 135 -2.68 3.81 11.68
N ASN A 136 -3.36 4.77 12.30
CA ASN A 136 -4.70 4.55 12.85
C ASN A 136 -5.74 4.29 11.76
N ASP A 137 -5.66 5.00 10.64
CA ASP A 137 -6.56 4.79 9.51
C ASP A 137 -6.36 3.42 8.87
N VAL A 138 -5.12 2.94 8.82
CA VAL A 138 -4.80 1.59 8.33
C VAL A 138 -5.47 0.54 9.19
N VAL A 139 -5.29 0.60 10.51
CA VAL A 139 -5.91 -0.34 11.46
C VAL A 139 -7.42 -0.29 11.30
N LYS A 140 -8.03 0.89 11.37
CA LYS A 140 -9.48 1.06 11.20
C LYS A 140 -10.01 0.44 9.91
N LYS A 141 -9.33 0.67 8.76
CA LYS A 141 -9.76 0.13 7.47
C LYS A 141 -9.56 -1.37 7.35
N MET A 142 -8.57 -1.91 8.03
CA MET A 142 -8.37 -3.36 8.11
C MET A 142 -9.47 -4.01 8.96
N ASP A 143 -9.78 -3.45 10.13
CA ASP A 143 -10.82 -3.93 11.03
C ASP A 143 -12.21 -3.89 10.35
N GLU A 144 -12.56 -2.76 9.72
CA GLU A 144 -13.81 -2.65 8.94
C GLU A 144 -13.92 -3.74 7.86
N ALA A 145 -12.80 -4.11 7.24
CA ALA A 145 -12.80 -5.16 6.23
C ALA A 145 -13.02 -6.54 6.83
N ILE A 146 -12.36 -6.86 7.93
CA ILE A 146 -12.48 -8.16 8.62
C ILE A 146 -13.89 -8.31 9.17
N THR A 147 -14.39 -7.32 9.92
CA THR A 147 -15.72 -7.31 10.53
C THR A 147 -16.80 -7.58 9.48
N LYS A 148 -16.73 -6.91 8.33
CA LYS A 148 -17.70 -7.13 7.24
C LYS A 148 -17.73 -8.57 6.70
N TYR A 149 -16.59 -9.27 6.69
CA TYR A 149 -16.54 -10.67 6.27
C TYR A 149 -17.11 -11.58 7.34
N ILE A 150 -16.79 -11.32 8.61
CA ILE A 150 -17.30 -12.08 9.76
C ILE A 150 -18.83 -11.96 9.86
N GLU A 151 -19.36 -10.74 9.82
CA GLU A 151 -20.81 -10.48 9.88
C GLU A 151 -21.58 -11.20 8.79
N ARG A 152 -21.06 -11.18 7.56
CA ARG A 152 -21.68 -11.89 6.43
C ARG A 152 -21.64 -13.40 6.61
N ALA A 153 -20.51 -13.95 7.02
CA ALA A 153 -20.37 -15.39 7.22
C ALA A 153 -21.24 -15.87 8.38
N TRP A 154 -21.29 -15.10 9.46
CA TRP A 154 -22.13 -15.40 10.61
C TRP A 154 -23.63 -15.37 10.27
N GLY A 155 -24.05 -14.40 9.45
CA GLY A 155 -25.42 -14.30 8.97
C GLY A 155 -25.85 -15.43 8.02
N ASN A 156 -24.93 -15.97 7.24
CA ASN A 156 -25.18 -17.09 6.31
C ASN A 156 -25.25 -18.44 7.01
N GLY A 157 -24.75 -18.57 8.24
CA GLY A 157 -24.81 -19.78 9.04
C GLY A 157 -26.13 -20.00 9.79
N LYS A 158 -27.03 -19.02 9.69
CA LYS A 158 -28.39 -19.11 10.26
C LYS A 158 -29.35 -19.66 9.23
#